data_4be541d7cbaf32da7b1afb8a0a7873d7
#
_entry.id   4be541d7cbaf32da7b1afb8a0a7873d7
#
_cell.length_a   1.000
_cell.length_b   1.000
_cell.length_c   1.000
_cell.angle_alpha   90.00
_cell.angle_beta   90.00
_cell.angle_gamma   90.00
#
_symmetry.space_group_name_H-M   'P 1'
#
loop_
_entity.id
_entity.type
_entity.pdbx_description
1 polymer ?
#
loop_
_entity_poly.entity_id
_entity_poly.type
_entity_poly.pdbx_seq_one_letter_code
_entity_poly.pdbx_strand_id
1 'polypeptide(L)'
;MLLNDGGRRFWLAGLGDQLAHWLGPSYFQGVDDLPGTLERITTDDPVILLAHEPDIFTAVPPRVALTLAGHTHGGQIVLPFMPQLWTPSEYGARFAYGHIVEQGRHMIVSGGLGCSKVPLRLGVPPEIVRVTLGA
;
A
#
# COMPACT_ATOMS: atom_id res chain seq x y z
N MET A 1 1.72 -13.58 -10.31
CA MET A 1 0.74 -14.62 -10.73
C MET A 1 -0.22 -13.99 -11.73
N LEU A 2 -0.39 -14.60 -12.91
CA LEU A 2 -1.40 -14.17 -13.87
C LEU A 2 -2.76 -14.77 -13.51
N LEU A 3 -3.77 -13.95 -13.38
CA LEU A 3 -5.14 -14.32 -13.06
C LEU A 3 -6.07 -14.09 -14.27
N ASN A 4 -7.17 -14.82 -14.32
CA ASN A 4 -8.21 -14.67 -15.34
C ASN A 4 -9.58 -14.71 -14.68
N ASP A 5 -10.35 -13.67 -14.85
CA ASP A 5 -11.72 -13.56 -14.37
C ASP A 5 -12.66 -13.24 -15.54
N GLY A 6 -13.42 -14.23 -15.97
CA GLY A 6 -14.38 -14.07 -17.08
C GLY A 6 -13.75 -13.62 -18.40
N GLY A 7 -12.50 -14.01 -18.70
CA GLY A 7 -11.78 -13.62 -19.90
C GLY A 7 -10.93 -12.34 -19.75
N ARG A 8 -11.01 -11.66 -18.60
CA ARG A 8 -10.15 -10.50 -18.27
C ARG A 8 -8.93 -10.99 -17.52
N ARG A 9 -7.76 -10.79 -18.10
CA ARG A 9 -6.48 -11.17 -17.48
C ARG A 9 -5.85 -10.01 -16.77
N PHE A 10 -5.22 -10.28 -15.64
CA PHE A 10 -4.40 -9.31 -14.92
C PHE A 10 -3.34 -10.03 -14.09
N TRP A 11 -2.26 -9.32 -13.82
CA TRP A 11 -1.22 -9.78 -12.92
C TRP A 11 -1.49 -9.35 -11.49
N LEU A 12 -1.42 -10.30 -10.57
CA LEU A 12 -1.31 -10.02 -9.15
C LEU A 12 0.15 -10.21 -8.74
N ALA A 13 0.82 -9.13 -8.39
CA ALA A 13 2.21 -9.09 -7.94
C ALA A 13 2.26 -8.77 -6.45
N GLY A 14 3.15 -9.40 -5.71
CA GLY A 14 3.38 -9.14 -4.29
C GLY A 14 4.81 -8.66 -4.06
N LEU A 15 4.98 -7.64 -3.25
CA LEU A 15 6.25 -7.08 -2.86
C LEU A 15 6.61 -7.53 -1.44
N GLY A 16 7.89 -7.73 -1.18
CA GLY A 16 8.40 -7.98 0.16
C GLY A 16 8.26 -6.74 1.05
N ASP A 17 8.39 -6.95 2.36
CA ASP A 17 8.27 -5.92 3.39
C ASP A 17 9.47 -4.95 3.32
N GLN A 18 9.20 -3.64 3.26
CA GLN A 18 10.23 -2.59 3.24
C GLN A 18 10.91 -2.40 4.61
N LEU A 19 10.30 -2.91 5.69
CA LEU A 19 10.78 -2.77 7.06
C LEU A 19 11.11 -4.13 7.70
N ALA A 20 11.44 -5.15 6.89
CA ALA A 20 11.57 -6.55 7.31
C ALA A 20 12.60 -6.78 8.43
N HIS A 21 13.72 -6.10 8.38
CA HIS A 21 14.83 -6.30 9.33
C HIS A 21 15.14 -5.01 10.09
N TRP A 22 14.91 -5.04 11.40
CA TRP A 22 15.34 -3.95 12.27
C TRP A 22 16.85 -4.06 12.53
N LEU A 23 17.60 -3.05 12.16
CA LEU A 23 19.07 -2.99 12.29
C LEU A 23 19.54 -1.94 13.31
N GLY A 24 18.62 -1.23 13.97
CA GLY A 24 18.94 -0.21 14.97
C GLY A 24 17.89 0.90 15.05
N PRO A 25 18.05 1.88 15.93
CA PRO A 25 17.10 2.98 16.08
C PRO A 25 16.83 3.68 14.74
N SER A 26 15.58 3.63 14.29
CA SER A 26 15.11 4.22 13.03
C SER A 26 15.81 3.68 11.76
N TYR A 27 16.46 2.52 11.83
CA TYR A 27 17.10 1.91 10.67
C TYR A 27 16.53 0.52 10.41
N PHE A 28 15.89 0.36 9.26
CA PHE A 28 15.32 -0.88 8.77
C PHE A 28 15.94 -1.24 7.41
N GLN A 29 16.04 -2.53 7.16
CA GLN A 29 16.40 -3.07 5.85
C GLN A 29 15.21 -3.84 5.29
N GLY A 30 14.72 -3.42 4.14
CA GLY A 30 13.67 -4.11 3.40
C GLY A 30 14.15 -5.37 2.72
N VAL A 31 13.18 -6.19 2.33
CA VAL A 31 13.35 -7.32 1.41
C VAL A 31 12.51 -7.12 0.15
N ASP A 32 12.07 -5.89 -0.06
CA ASP A 32 11.33 -5.45 -1.23
C ASP A 32 12.26 -5.37 -2.44
N ASP A 33 11.85 -6.01 -3.52
CA ASP A 33 12.53 -5.97 -4.82
C ASP A 33 11.49 -5.65 -5.90
N LEU A 34 11.16 -4.38 -6.03
CA LEU A 34 10.18 -3.93 -7.02
C LEU A 34 10.65 -4.19 -8.45
N PRO A 35 11.91 -3.89 -8.86
CA PRO A 35 12.39 -4.22 -10.19
C PRO A 35 12.28 -5.71 -10.51
N GLY A 36 12.84 -6.57 -9.67
CA GLY A 36 12.81 -8.02 -9.88
C GLY A 36 11.40 -8.61 -9.82
N THR A 37 10.49 -8.01 -9.05
CA THR A 37 9.07 -8.38 -9.06
C THR A 37 8.42 -8.06 -10.42
N LEU A 38 8.68 -6.88 -10.97
CA LEU A 38 8.10 -6.44 -12.25
C LEU A 38 8.72 -7.14 -13.45
N GLU A 39 10.00 -7.52 -13.42
CA GLU A 39 10.66 -8.30 -14.47
C GLU A 39 10.02 -9.67 -14.71
N ARG A 40 9.32 -10.23 -13.72
CA ARG A 40 8.58 -11.49 -13.84
C ARG A 40 7.25 -11.36 -14.57
N ILE A 41 6.83 -10.16 -14.89
CA ILE A 41 5.60 -9.87 -15.61
C ILE A 41 5.89 -9.87 -17.10
N THR A 42 5.44 -10.91 -17.79
CA THR A 42 5.84 -11.22 -19.16
C THR A 42 4.85 -10.80 -20.24
N THR A 43 3.71 -10.20 -19.85
CA THR A 43 2.68 -9.74 -20.79
C THR A 43 2.25 -8.32 -20.45
N ASP A 44 1.50 -7.67 -21.35
CA ASP A 44 1.00 -6.30 -21.18
C ASP A 44 -0.33 -6.22 -20.40
N ASP A 45 -0.80 -7.33 -19.86
CA ASP A 45 -2.00 -7.36 -19.04
C ASP A 45 -1.84 -6.42 -17.82
N PRO A 46 -2.90 -5.78 -17.30
CA PRO A 46 -2.84 -4.88 -16.15
C PRO A 46 -2.20 -5.53 -14.92
N VAL A 47 -1.48 -4.74 -14.13
CA VAL A 47 -0.83 -5.20 -12.90
C VAL A 47 -1.48 -4.60 -11.69
N ILE A 48 -1.87 -5.44 -10.73
CA ILE A 48 -2.22 -5.06 -9.37
C ILE A 48 -1.04 -5.43 -8.48
N LEU A 49 -0.45 -4.45 -7.82
CA LEU A 49 0.67 -4.61 -6.89
C LEU A 49 0.15 -4.62 -5.46
N LEU A 50 0.51 -5.66 -4.70
CA LEU A 50 0.31 -5.74 -3.26
C LEU A 50 1.61 -5.34 -2.57
N ALA A 51 1.57 -4.30 -1.76
CA ALA A 51 2.66 -3.85 -0.93
C ALA A 51 2.16 -3.64 0.50
N HIS A 52 2.98 -3.92 1.52
CA HIS A 52 2.57 -3.61 2.88
C HIS A 52 2.68 -2.11 3.15
N GLU A 53 3.86 -1.53 2.93
CA GLU A 53 4.11 -0.11 3.11
C GLU A 53 3.69 0.69 1.87
N PRO A 54 2.98 1.82 2.04
CA PRO A 54 2.55 2.67 0.93
C PRO A 54 3.70 3.49 0.33
N ASP A 55 4.82 3.64 1.03
CA ASP A 55 5.93 4.51 0.65
C ASP A 55 6.60 4.08 -0.66
N ILE A 56 6.52 2.79 -1.00
CA ILE A 56 6.96 2.27 -2.29
C ILE A 56 6.28 2.95 -3.49
N PHE A 57 5.11 3.56 -3.29
CA PHE A 57 4.34 4.16 -4.38
C PHE A 57 5.11 5.22 -5.17
N THR A 58 6.06 5.89 -4.53
CA THR A 58 6.92 6.86 -5.22
C THR A 58 7.78 6.24 -6.31
N ALA A 59 8.16 4.97 -6.15
CA ALA A 59 8.95 4.20 -7.10
C ALA A 59 8.12 3.35 -8.07
N VAL A 60 6.81 3.17 -7.81
CA VAL A 60 5.93 2.35 -8.65
C VAL A 60 5.78 2.97 -10.04
N PRO A 61 6.09 2.26 -11.12
CA PRO A 61 5.99 2.80 -12.48
C PRO A 61 4.52 2.84 -12.97
N PRO A 62 4.22 3.64 -14.02
CA PRO A 62 2.90 3.73 -14.64
C PRO A 62 2.36 2.39 -15.19
N ARG A 63 3.24 1.41 -15.38
CA ARG A 63 2.90 0.04 -15.78
C ARG A 63 1.98 -0.66 -14.78
N VAL A 64 2.02 -0.28 -13.50
CA VAL A 64 1.17 -0.81 -12.44
C VAL A 64 -0.14 -0.04 -12.43
N ALA A 65 -1.24 -0.74 -12.73
CA ALA A 65 -2.57 -0.13 -12.82
C ALA A 65 -3.14 0.26 -11.45
N LEU A 66 -2.81 -0.54 -10.41
CA LEU A 66 -3.29 -0.29 -9.05
C LEU A 66 -2.28 -0.85 -8.04
N THR A 67 -1.96 -0.06 -7.02
CA THR A 67 -1.24 -0.51 -5.82
C THR A 67 -2.22 -0.62 -4.65
N LEU A 68 -2.17 -1.73 -3.90
CA LEU A 68 -2.92 -1.93 -2.67
C LEU A 68 -1.94 -1.98 -1.52
N ALA A 69 -2.14 -1.12 -0.52
CA ALA A 69 -1.26 -1.00 0.64
C ALA A 69 -2.04 -0.91 1.96
N GLY A 70 -1.32 -1.07 3.05
CA GLY A 70 -1.83 -0.97 4.42
C GLY A 70 -0.86 -0.25 5.33
N HIS A 71 -0.39 -0.91 6.41
CA HIS A 71 0.66 -0.49 7.33
C HIS A 71 0.32 0.73 8.22
N THR A 72 -0.22 1.79 7.65
CA THR A 72 -0.41 3.09 8.30
C THR A 72 -1.53 3.11 9.33
N HIS A 73 -2.42 2.11 9.31
CA HIS A 73 -3.64 2.08 10.11
C HIS A 73 -4.49 3.36 9.96
N GLY A 74 -4.34 4.09 8.84
CA GLY A 74 -4.98 5.38 8.61
C GLY A 74 -4.53 6.47 9.59
N GLY A 75 -3.34 6.32 10.22
CA GLY A 75 -2.86 7.15 11.31
C GLY A 75 -3.34 6.71 12.70
N GLN A 76 -4.17 5.67 12.78
CA GLN A 76 -4.71 5.00 13.98
C GLN A 76 -5.40 5.93 15.01
N ILE A 77 -4.77 7.06 15.37
CA ILE A 77 -5.29 8.09 16.27
C ILE A 77 -5.26 9.42 15.52
N VAL A 78 -6.43 9.86 15.09
CA VAL A 78 -6.62 11.13 14.37
C VAL A 78 -7.55 12.01 15.18
N LEU A 79 -7.07 13.16 15.62
CA LEU A 79 -7.84 14.14 16.36
C LEU A 79 -8.46 15.19 15.42
N PRO A 80 -9.65 15.73 15.74
CA PRO A 80 -10.20 16.86 15.00
C PRO A 80 -9.18 18.02 14.93
N PHE A 81 -9.01 18.59 13.75
CA PHE A 81 -8.10 19.72 13.48
C PHE A 81 -6.61 19.43 13.62
N MET A 82 -6.21 18.19 13.93
CA MET A 82 -4.82 17.77 13.93
C MET A 82 -4.58 16.82 12.76
N PRO A 83 -3.65 17.11 11.86
CA PRO A 83 -3.32 16.17 10.78
C PRO A 83 -2.79 14.86 11.39
N GLN A 84 -2.78 13.80 10.57
CA GLN A 84 -2.32 12.45 10.95
C GLN A 84 -0.83 12.46 11.33
N LEU A 85 -0.51 12.97 12.53
CA LEU A 85 0.86 13.21 13.00
C LEU A 85 1.67 11.93 13.26
N TRP A 86 0.98 10.78 13.35
CA TRP A 86 1.58 9.51 13.78
C TRP A 86 1.47 8.43 12.71
N THR A 87 1.47 8.84 11.45
CA THR A 87 1.48 7.89 10.35
C THR A 87 2.89 7.31 10.20
N PRO A 88 3.05 5.99 10.24
CA PRO A 88 4.34 5.34 9.99
C PRO A 88 4.64 5.32 8.48
N SER A 89 4.91 6.48 7.93
CA SER A 89 5.27 6.73 6.54
C SER A 89 6.23 7.90 6.49
N GLU A 90 7.27 7.83 5.67
CA GLU A 90 8.20 8.93 5.43
C GLU A 90 7.51 10.14 4.78
N TYR A 91 6.37 9.90 4.14
CA TYR A 91 5.55 10.92 3.48
C TYR A 91 4.37 11.43 4.35
N GLY A 92 4.29 10.97 5.61
CA GLY A 92 3.29 11.40 6.57
C GLY A 92 1.85 11.19 6.08
N ALA A 93 1.04 12.24 6.16
CA ALA A 93 -0.38 12.18 5.78
C ALA A 93 -0.63 11.93 4.29
N ARG A 94 0.37 12.14 3.41
CA ARG A 94 0.25 11.98 1.96
C ARG A 94 -0.19 10.57 1.58
N PHE A 95 0.34 9.56 2.26
CA PHE A 95 0.05 8.14 2.00
C PHE A 95 -0.62 7.44 3.19
N ALA A 96 -1.29 8.21 4.04
CA ALA A 96 -1.85 7.66 5.25
C ALA A 96 -3.08 6.78 5.03
N TYR A 97 -3.95 7.10 4.06
CA TYR A 97 -5.27 6.50 3.99
C TYR A 97 -6.02 6.81 2.70
N GLY A 98 -6.82 5.85 2.24
CA GLY A 98 -7.80 6.04 1.18
C GLY A 98 -7.26 5.86 -0.23
N HIS A 99 -7.96 6.40 -1.22
CA HIS A 99 -7.59 6.32 -2.63
C HIS A 99 -6.75 7.52 -3.03
N ILE A 100 -5.52 7.25 -3.41
CA ILE A 100 -4.50 8.24 -3.77
C ILE A 100 -4.25 8.13 -5.28
N VAL A 101 -4.24 9.27 -5.95
CA VAL A 101 -3.95 9.34 -7.39
C VAL A 101 -2.84 10.35 -7.61
N GLU A 102 -1.73 9.89 -8.17
CA GLU A 102 -0.59 10.74 -8.49
C GLU A 102 -0.03 10.40 -9.87
N GLN A 103 0.08 11.39 -10.72
CA GLN A 103 0.59 11.23 -12.09
C GLN A 103 -0.11 10.10 -12.88
N GLY A 104 -1.42 9.95 -12.68
CA GLY A 104 -2.22 8.89 -13.31
C GLY A 104 -2.03 7.48 -12.71
N ARG A 105 -1.22 7.33 -11.67
CA ARG A 105 -1.07 6.07 -10.92
C ARG A 105 -2.05 6.04 -9.75
N HIS A 106 -2.57 4.87 -9.44
CA HIS A 106 -3.57 4.66 -8.40
C HIS A 106 -3.02 3.82 -7.27
N MET A 107 -3.25 4.24 -6.03
CA MET A 107 -2.99 3.46 -4.83
C MET A 107 -4.19 3.53 -3.89
N ILE A 108 -4.52 2.42 -3.25
CA ILE A 108 -5.49 2.36 -2.15
C ILE A 108 -4.74 1.94 -0.90
N VAL A 109 -4.79 2.79 0.13
CA VAL A 109 -4.23 2.50 1.46
C VAL A 109 -5.37 2.23 2.41
N SER A 110 -5.45 0.99 2.92
CA SER A 110 -6.47 0.60 3.90
C SER A 110 -6.01 0.87 5.32
N GLY A 111 -6.93 1.37 6.15
CA GLY A 111 -6.72 1.46 7.60
C GLY A 111 -6.73 0.11 8.32
N GLY A 112 -7.25 -0.93 7.67
CA GLY A 112 -7.29 -2.30 8.21
C GLY A 112 -8.11 -2.46 9.48
N LEU A 113 -8.04 -3.65 10.08
CA LEU A 113 -8.79 -4.03 11.28
C LEU A 113 -7.99 -3.88 12.58
N GLY A 114 -6.67 -3.98 12.48
CA GLY A 114 -5.75 -4.07 13.62
C GLY A 114 -5.40 -2.73 14.27
N CYS A 115 -4.59 -2.82 15.31
CA CYS A 115 -3.94 -1.70 15.96
C CYS A 115 -2.43 -1.98 16.04
N SER A 116 -1.62 -0.92 16.10
CA SER A 116 -0.19 -0.98 16.33
C SER A 116 0.15 -0.25 17.64
N LYS A 117 1.17 -0.71 18.37
CA LYS A 117 1.69 -0.13 19.64
C LYS A 117 0.67 -0.02 20.78
N VAL A 118 -0.50 0.54 20.55
CA VAL A 118 -1.59 0.67 21.54
C VAL A 118 -2.89 0.07 20.98
N PRO A 119 -3.69 -0.64 21.79
CA PRO A 119 -4.93 -1.28 21.34
C PRO A 119 -6.10 -0.27 21.28
N LEU A 120 -5.89 0.86 20.64
CA LEU A 120 -6.85 1.96 20.55
C LEU A 120 -6.85 2.55 19.15
N ARG A 121 -8.05 2.81 18.62
CA ARG A 121 -8.27 3.62 17.41
C ARG A 121 -9.16 4.80 17.77
N LEU A 122 -8.85 5.98 17.21
CA LEU A 122 -9.65 7.19 17.39
C LEU A 122 -9.70 7.96 16.08
N GLY A 123 -10.90 8.29 15.61
CA GLY A 123 -11.09 9.01 14.35
C GLY A 123 -10.89 8.18 13.08
N VAL A 124 -10.36 6.96 13.20
CA VAL A 124 -10.18 6.02 12.08
C VAL A 124 -10.75 4.65 12.51
N PRO A 125 -12.00 4.34 12.19
CA PRO A 125 -12.60 3.05 12.55
C PRO A 125 -11.90 1.89 11.80
N PRO A 126 -11.97 0.66 12.34
CA PRO A 126 -11.55 -0.53 11.60
C PRO A 126 -12.37 -0.67 10.32
N GLU A 127 -11.71 -1.13 9.25
CA GLU A 127 -12.38 -1.31 7.95
C GLU A 127 -11.88 -2.51 7.18
N ILE A 128 -12.74 -2.98 6.27
CA ILE A 128 -12.39 -3.87 5.16
C ILE A 128 -12.74 -3.14 3.88
N VAL A 129 -11.74 -2.92 3.04
CA VAL A 129 -11.92 -2.26 1.74
C VAL A 129 -12.23 -3.29 0.66
N ARG A 130 -13.37 -3.14 0.02
CA ARG A 130 -13.70 -3.90 -1.19
C ARG A 130 -13.39 -3.06 -2.42
N VAL A 131 -12.52 -3.56 -3.28
CA VAL A 131 -12.18 -2.93 -4.56
C VAL A 131 -12.89 -3.67 -5.68
N THR A 132 -13.62 -2.94 -6.51
CA THR A 132 -14.24 -3.47 -7.73
C THR A 132 -13.54 -2.85 -8.92
N LEU A 133 -13.00 -3.71 -9.77
CA LEU A 133 -12.35 -3.29 -11.01
C LEU A 133 -13.38 -3.38 -12.13
N GLY A 134 -13.64 -2.26 -12.77
CA GLY A 134 -14.55 -2.14 -13.90
C GLY A 134 -13.83 -1.91 -15.22
N ALA A 135 -14.50 -2.20 -16.33
CA ALA A 135 -14.09 -1.76 -17.66
C ALA A 135 -14.66 -0.37 -17.92
#